data_05e13a032e9f41b0791d272b900c0a49
#
_entry.id   05e13a032e9f41b0791d272b900c0a49
#
_cell.length_a   1.000
_cell.length_b   1.000
_cell.length_c   1.000
_cell.angle_alpha   90.00
_cell.angle_beta   90.00
_cell.angle_gamma   90.00
#
_symmetry.space_group_name_H-M   'P 1'
#
loop_
_entity.id
_entity.type
_entity.pdbx_description
1 polymer ?
#
loop_
_entity_poly.entity_id
_entity_poly.type
_entity_poly.pdbx_seq_one_letter_code
_entity_poly.pdbx_strand_id
1 'polypeptide(L)'
;YIGRVYTHQKDYDKAIQKHTQAYELSKKLDTKLDIIQSLIGLAQAYYAKGDNKLAIESYKRSLGYALPLNATTEMKDAYAGLTAAYKKQADFTSAFKYQELLLAVKDTMYNIDTDKKLGSLEFAFNLEKKESQIQLLNKDKEIQSKVLQRQKLVRNGFIGGFSVVLLFATVFFMQRNRISKEKKRSDELLLNILPEETAEELKATGSAKAKSFDLVSVLFTDFKNFTQASEKLTPEELVAEINYCYSEFDRIITKYGIEKIKTIGDSYMCASGLPVTNTTHPEDIVNAGLEMVDFIHRNKIDREAKGQPYFELRLGINSGPVVAGIVGIKKFAYDIWGDTVNTASRMESSGAVGRVNISGATYELVKDKFICSYRGKIEAKNKGTIDMYFVDGVKS
;
A
#
# COMPACT_ATOMS: atom_id res chain seq x y z
N TYR A 1 5.57 28.24 29.23
CA TYR A 1 7.05 28.44 29.23
C TYR A 1 7.69 28.04 30.56
N ILE A 2 7.26 28.61 31.71
CA ILE A 2 7.89 28.40 33.03
C ILE A 2 7.92 26.89 33.42
N GLY A 3 6.82 26.17 33.21
CA GLY A 3 6.77 24.72 33.49
C GLY A 3 7.81 23.93 32.71
N ARG A 4 8.04 24.25 31.43
CA ARG A 4 9.08 23.60 30.60
C ARG A 4 10.49 23.86 31.14
N VAL A 5 10.77 25.07 31.66
CA VAL A 5 12.06 25.39 32.29
C VAL A 5 12.31 24.45 33.48
N TYR A 6 11.31 24.31 34.36
CA TYR A 6 11.43 23.40 35.51
C TYR A 6 11.58 21.90 35.09
N THR A 7 10.93 21.48 34.00
CA THR A 7 11.13 20.13 33.44
C THR A 7 12.59 19.92 33.02
N HIS A 8 13.19 20.93 32.35
CA HIS A 8 14.61 20.89 31.97
C HIS A 8 15.55 20.90 33.16
N GLN A 9 15.18 21.59 34.24
CA GLN A 9 15.93 21.63 35.49
C GLN A 9 15.75 20.34 36.34
N LYS A 10 14.94 19.37 35.84
CA LYS A 10 14.56 18.15 36.56
C LYS A 10 13.78 18.39 37.85
N ASP A 11 13.27 19.60 38.07
CA ASP A 11 12.36 19.93 39.17
C ASP A 11 10.92 19.64 38.71
N TYR A 12 10.60 18.34 38.67
CA TYR A 12 9.35 17.86 38.09
C TYR A 12 8.12 18.30 38.90
N ASP A 13 8.26 18.46 40.21
CA ASP A 13 7.14 18.89 41.06
C ASP A 13 6.75 20.33 40.77
N LYS A 14 7.73 21.24 40.64
CA LYS A 14 7.43 22.60 40.20
C LYS A 14 6.96 22.67 38.76
N ALA A 15 7.50 21.84 37.88
CA ALA A 15 7.02 21.74 36.50
C ALA A 15 5.53 21.36 36.45
N ILE A 16 5.15 20.30 37.17
CA ILE A 16 3.76 19.87 37.30
C ILE A 16 2.87 20.99 37.85
N GLN A 17 3.30 21.62 38.95
CA GLN A 17 2.55 22.72 39.54
C GLN A 17 2.32 23.88 38.55
N LYS A 18 3.34 24.28 37.77
CA LYS A 18 3.22 25.37 36.80
C LYS A 18 2.36 25.00 35.60
N HIS A 19 2.46 23.77 35.11
CA HIS A 19 1.62 23.32 34.03
C HIS A 19 0.16 23.14 34.47
N THR A 20 -0.09 22.71 35.73
CA THR A 20 -1.45 22.66 36.29
C THR A 20 -2.06 24.05 36.41
N GLN A 21 -1.30 25.04 36.92
CA GLN A 21 -1.75 26.44 36.98
C GLN A 21 -2.09 26.97 35.58
N ALA A 22 -1.25 26.69 34.58
CA ALA A 22 -1.52 27.06 33.21
C ALA A 22 -2.77 26.41 32.65
N TYR A 23 -2.95 25.09 32.90
CA TYR A 23 -4.14 24.35 32.50
C TYR A 23 -5.44 24.95 33.08
N GLU A 24 -5.47 25.24 34.39
CA GLU A 24 -6.66 25.81 35.03
C GLU A 24 -6.97 27.23 34.52
N LEU A 25 -5.93 28.00 34.25
CA LEU A 25 -6.10 29.34 33.66
C LEU A 25 -6.66 29.26 32.23
N SER A 26 -6.06 28.40 31.40
CA SER A 26 -6.49 28.22 30.02
C SER A 26 -7.92 27.68 29.93
N LYS A 27 -8.33 26.84 30.88
CA LYS A 27 -9.70 26.35 30.99
C LYS A 27 -10.68 27.46 31.34
N LYS A 28 -10.30 28.38 32.24
CA LYS A 28 -11.12 29.56 32.58
C LYS A 28 -11.29 30.52 31.41
N LEU A 29 -10.26 30.64 30.55
CA LEU A 29 -10.23 31.50 29.38
C LEU A 29 -10.81 30.84 28.13
N ASP A 30 -11.19 29.59 28.19
CA ASP A 30 -11.62 28.72 27.07
C ASP A 30 -10.65 28.72 25.87
N THR A 31 -9.35 28.90 26.16
CA THR A 31 -8.31 28.88 25.12
C THR A 31 -7.88 27.43 24.84
N LYS A 32 -8.58 26.78 23.92
CA LYS A 32 -8.40 25.33 23.65
C LYS A 32 -6.96 24.94 23.32
N LEU A 33 -6.25 25.78 22.54
CA LEU A 33 -4.86 25.48 22.17
C LEU A 33 -3.92 25.52 23.41
N ASP A 34 -4.13 26.50 24.31
CA ASP A 34 -3.34 26.60 25.53
C ASP A 34 -3.67 25.47 26.52
N ILE A 35 -4.93 25.00 26.54
CA ILE A 35 -5.33 23.81 27.29
C ILE A 35 -4.53 22.60 26.81
N ILE A 36 -4.50 22.38 25.49
CA ILE A 36 -3.75 21.28 24.89
C ILE A 36 -2.28 21.36 25.26
N GLN A 37 -1.66 22.52 25.08
CA GLN A 37 -0.24 22.71 25.35
C GLN A 37 0.10 22.54 26.84
N SER A 38 -0.79 22.97 27.73
CA SER A 38 -0.63 22.79 29.18
C SER A 38 -0.73 21.32 29.59
N LEU A 39 -1.68 20.57 29.00
CA LEU A 39 -1.84 19.12 29.21
C LEU A 39 -0.65 18.33 28.67
N ILE A 40 -0.11 18.70 27.51
CA ILE A 40 1.12 18.09 26.97
C ILE A 40 2.31 18.35 27.90
N GLY A 41 2.42 19.59 28.39
CA GLY A 41 3.48 19.94 29.35
C GLY A 41 3.39 19.17 30.67
N LEU A 42 2.16 18.97 31.19
CA LEU A 42 1.89 18.10 32.34
C LEU A 42 2.31 16.67 32.07
N ALA A 43 1.90 16.14 30.93
CA ALA A 43 2.23 14.76 30.54
C ALA A 43 3.76 14.56 30.44
N GLN A 44 4.47 15.50 29.85
CA GLN A 44 5.93 15.50 29.74
C GLN A 44 6.59 15.52 31.13
N ALA A 45 6.10 16.34 32.05
CA ALA A 45 6.63 16.44 33.40
C ALA A 45 6.38 15.12 34.19
N TYR A 46 5.18 14.54 34.09
CA TYR A 46 4.88 13.23 34.70
C TYR A 46 5.74 12.12 34.11
N TYR A 47 5.89 12.09 32.81
CA TYR A 47 6.73 11.10 32.13
C TYR A 47 8.19 11.18 32.60
N ALA A 48 8.73 12.41 32.69
CA ALA A 48 10.09 12.65 33.15
C ALA A 48 10.28 12.28 34.63
N LYS A 49 9.24 12.52 35.47
CA LYS A 49 9.21 12.09 36.86
C LYS A 49 9.14 10.56 37.02
N GLY A 50 8.70 9.84 35.98
CA GLY A 50 8.54 8.38 36.02
C GLY A 50 7.09 7.92 36.23
N ASP A 51 6.15 8.85 36.41
CA ASP A 51 4.73 8.55 36.55
C ASP A 51 4.07 8.39 35.17
N ASN A 52 4.32 7.23 34.56
CA ASN A 52 3.83 6.94 33.23
C ASN A 52 2.30 6.88 33.14
N LYS A 53 1.60 6.55 34.26
CA LYS A 53 0.13 6.46 34.29
C LYS A 53 -0.49 7.85 34.15
N LEU A 54 -0.05 8.82 34.93
CA LEU A 54 -0.53 10.21 34.84
C LEU A 54 -0.07 10.90 33.55
N ALA A 55 1.11 10.54 33.04
CA ALA A 55 1.56 11.00 31.73
C ALA A 55 0.60 10.57 30.62
N ILE A 56 0.24 9.28 30.56
CA ILE A 56 -0.68 8.72 29.59
C ILE A 56 -2.06 9.40 29.69
N GLU A 57 -2.59 9.54 30.90
CA GLU A 57 -3.87 10.23 31.12
C GLU A 57 -3.85 11.64 30.59
N SER A 58 -2.81 12.40 30.92
CA SER A 58 -2.66 13.80 30.49
C SER A 58 -2.53 13.94 28.96
N TYR A 59 -1.78 13.03 28.30
CA TYR A 59 -1.70 12.99 26.84
C TYR A 59 -3.05 12.64 26.20
N LYS A 60 -3.78 11.67 26.74
CA LYS A 60 -5.11 11.32 26.23
C LYS A 60 -6.10 12.49 26.36
N ARG A 61 -6.06 13.20 27.48
CA ARG A 61 -6.89 14.40 27.67
C ARG A 61 -6.52 15.49 26.69
N SER A 62 -5.23 15.71 26.40
CA SER A 62 -4.81 16.69 25.39
C SER A 62 -5.36 16.34 24.00
N LEU A 63 -5.37 15.04 23.63
CA LEU A 63 -5.94 14.57 22.38
C LEU A 63 -7.45 14.82 22.29
N GLY A 64 -8.18 14.69 23.41
CA GLY A 64 -9.62 14.99 23.45
C GLY A 64 -9.95 16.42 23.02
N TYR A 65 -9.03 17.36 23.23
CA TYR A 65 -9.15 18.74 22.75
C TYR A 65 -8.50 18.95 21.38
N ALA A 66 -7.40 18.27 21.07
CA ALA A 66 -6.63 18.47 19.85
C ALA A 66 -7.32 17.90 18.60
N LEU A 67 -7.98 16.73 18.73
CA LEU A 67 -8.66 16.05 17.63
C LEU A 67 -9.78 16.90 16.99
N PRO A 68 -10.74 17.48 17.76
CA PRO A 68 -11.78 18.32 17.16
C PRO A 68 -11.27 19.58 16.48
N LEU A 69 -10.08 20.05 16.86
CA LEU A 69 -9.44 21.26 16.32
C LEU A 69 -8.50 20.97 15.15
N ASN A 70 -8.29 19.71 14.80
CA ASN A 70 -7.25 19.30 13.86
C ASN A 70 -5.88 19.92 14.20
N ALA A 71 -5.57 20.06 15.49
CA ALA A 71 -4.32 20.63 15.98
C ALA A 71 -3.17 19.63 15.79
N THR A 72 -2.75 19.48 14.54
CA THR A 72 -1.85 18.41 14.09
C THR A 72 -0.50 18.41 14.79
N THR A 73 0.04 19.58 15.13
CA THR A 73 1.30 19.70 15.88
C THR A 73 1.17 19.11 17.29
N GLU A 74 0.11 19.46 17.98
CA GLU A 74 -0.18 19.02 19.34
C GLU A 74 -0.59 17.53 19.36
N MET A 75 -1.36 17.09 18.38
CA MET A 75 -1.67 15.66 18.20
C MET A 75 -0.40 14.83 18.02
N LYS A 76 0.51 15.29 17.18
CA LYS A 76 1.81 14.65 16.98
C LYS A 76 2.58 14.53 18.31
N ASP A 77 2.67 15.61 19.09
CA ASP A 77 3.41 15.61 20.34
C ASP A 77 2.76 14.66 21.38
N ALA A 78 1.43 14.64 21.42
CA ALA A 78 0.69 13.76 22.32
C ALA A 78 0.83 12.28 21.92
N TYR A 79 0.72 11.94 20.64
CA TYR A 79 0.90 10.57 20.16
C TYR A 79 2.34 10.08 20.38
N ALA A 80 3.33 10.94 20.15
CA ALA A 80 4.73 10.63 20.45
C ALA A 80 4.95 10.33 21.93
N GLY A 81 4.36 11.17 22.82
CA GLY A 81 4.43 10.98 24.26
C GLY A 81 3.73 9.69 24.71
N LEU A 82 2.56 9.38 24.16
CA LEU A 82 1.84 8.13 24.44
C LEU A 82 2.62 6.91 23.99
N THR A 83 3.18 6.93 22.81
CA THR A 83 4.04 5.86 22.30
C THR A 83 5.20 5.58 23.26
N ALA A 84 5.89 6.64 23.70
CA ALA A 84 7.01 6.53 24.61
C ALA A 84 6.58 6.00 26.01
N ALA A 85 5.46 6.51 26.54
CA ALA A 85 4.98 6.14 27.87
C ALA A 85 4.48 4.70 27.91
N TYR A 86 3.74 4.23 26.90
CA TYR A 86 3.31 2.85 26.80
C TYR A 86 4.47 1.87 26.56
N LYS A 87 5.43 2.25 25.72
CA LYS A 87 6.66 1.47 25.54
C LYS A 87 7.41 1.28 26.87
N LYS A 88 7.48 2.31 27.70
CA LYS A 88 8.12 2.24 29.03
C LYS A 88 7.33 1.35 30.00
N GLN A 89 6.03 1.16 29.79
CA GLN A 89 5.18 0.22 30.54
C GLN A 89 5.20 -1.21 29.95
N ALA A 90 5.97 -1.46 28.88
CA ALA A 90 5.99 -2.71 28.14
C ALA A 90 4.62 -3.08 27.49
N ASP A 91 3.69 -2.14 27.38
CA ASP A 91 2.45 -2.30 26.62
C ASP A 91 2.72 -1.96 25.14
N PHE A 92 3.28 -2.93 24.43
CA PHE A 92 3.67 -2.76 23.03
C PHE A 92 2.46 -2.64 22.10
N THR A 93 1.31 -3.20 22.47
CA THR A 93 0.07 -3.10 21.69
C THR A 93 -0.42 -1.65 21.63
N SER A 94 -0.53 -1.01 22.80
CA SER A 94 -0.90 0.40 22.87
C SER A 94 0.18 1.31 22.23
N ALA A 95 1.45 1.01 22.45
CA ALA A 95 2.55 1.75 21.86
C ALA A 95 2.49 1.72 20.32
N PHE A 96 2.25 0.55 19.72
CA PHE A 96 2.11 0.39 18.27
C PHE A 96 0.92 1.17 17.73
N LYS A 97 -0.25 1.04 18.38
CA LYS A 97 -1.45 1.80 18.01
C LYS A 97 -1.19 3.31 17.94
N TYR A 98 -0.52 3.86 18.97
CA TYR A 98 -0.25 5.30 18.99
C TYR A 98 0.88 5.71 18.05
N GLN A 99 1.78 4.80 17.72
CA GLN A 99 2.79 5.02 16.70
C GLN A 99 2.17 5.08 15.29
N GLU A 100 1.18 4.24 14.99
CA GLU A 100 0.43 4.33 13.73
C GLU A 100 -0.31 5.67 13.62
N LEU A 101 -0.97 6.12 14.70
CA LEU A 101 -1.64 7.41 14.74
C LEU A 101 -0.66 8.59 14.61
N LEU A 102 0.53 8.46 15.19
CA LEU A 102 1.61 9.43 15.02
C LEU A 102 2.06 9.52 13.56
N LEU A 103 2.20 8.38 12.89
CA LEU A 103 2.56 8.32 11.47
C LEU A 103 1.46 8.97 10.61
N ALA A 104 0.20 8.61 10.84
CA ALA A 104 -0.93 9.18 10.11
C ALA A 104 -1.02 10.72 10.26
N VAL A 105 -0.76 11.25 11.45
CA VAL A 105 -0.71 12.70 11.67
C VAL A 105 0.48 13.33 10.98
N LYS A 106 1.63 12.67 11.00
CA LYS A 106 2.80 13.16 10.25
C LYS A 106 2.52 13.22 8.76
N ASP A 107 1.92 12.19 8.18
CA ASP A 107 1.55 12.15 6.77
C ASP A 107 0.57 13.26 6.40
N THR A 108 -0.36 13.58 7.31
CA THR A 108 -1.33 14.68 7.11
C THR A 108 -0.67 16.08 7.17
N MET A 109 0.44 16.21 7.90
CA MET A 109 1.19 17.47 8.00
C MET A 109 2.03 17.78 6.75
N TYR A 110 2.26 16.78 5.93
CA TYR A 110 3.12 16.91 4.75
C TYR A 110 2.28 17.17 3.51
N ASN A 111 2.12 18.41 3.15
CA ASN A 111 1.63 18.81 1.83
C ASN A 111 2.76 18.59 0.79
N ILE A 112 2.40 18.26 -0.44
CA ILE A 112 3.28 17.76 -1.53
C ILE A 112 4.59 18.57 -1.73
N ASP A 113 4.58 19.87 -1.43
CA ASP A 113 5.78 20.72 -1.50
C ASP A 113 6.74 20.57 -0.30
N THR A 114 6.22 20.13 0.86
CA THR A 114 7.01 19.89 2.06
C THR A 114 7.70 18.52 2.00
N ASP A 115 7.06 17.53 1.37
CA ASP A 115 7.61 16.19 1.17
C ASP A 115 8.93 16.19 0.37
N LYS A 116 9.01 17.00 -0.68
CA LYS A 116 10.26 17.13 -1.45
C LYS A 116 11.40 17.75 -0.65
N LYS A 117 11.11 18.73 0.20
CA LYS A 117 12.13 19.37 1.04
C LYS A 117 12.55 18.47 2.20
N LEU A 118 11.60 17.73 2.79
CA LEU A 118 11.93 16.84 3.89
C LEU A 118 12.68 15.59 3.40
N GLY A 119 12.24 15.00 2.29
CA GLY A 119 12.97 13.88 1.67
C GLY A 119 14.39 14.25 1.31
N SER A 120 14.64 15.50 0.86
CA SER A 120 16.00 15.99 0.62
C SER A 120 16.78 16.24 1.90
N LEU A 121 16.12 16.70 2.97
CA LEU A 121 16.74 16.92 4.29
C LEU A 121 17.03 15.61 5.03
N GLU A 122 16.11 14.65 5.00
CA GLU A 122 16.34 13.30 5.52
C GLU A 122 17.43 12.57 4.73
N PHE A 123 17.44 12.72 3.41
CA PHE A 123 18.51 12.18 2.58
C PHE A 123 19.84 12.83 2.92
N ALA A 124 19.90 14.17 3.03
CA ALA A 124 21.10 14.89 3.43
C ALA A 124 21.55 14.53 4.85
N PHE A 125 20.63 14.44 5.80
CA PHE A 125 20.92 14.02 7.18
C PHE A 125 21.42 12.58 7.28
N ASN A 126 20.80 11.66 6.51
CA ASN A 126 21.25 10.28 6.46
C ASN A 126 22.60 10.13 5.74
N LEU A 127 22.88 10.98 4.76
CA LEU A 127 24.19 11.07 4.10
C LEU A 127 25.25 11.58 5.09
N GLU A 128 24.97 12.68 5.78
CA GLU A 128 25.88 13.29 6.78
C GLU A 128 26.14 12.33 7.96
N LYS A 129 25.11 11.62 8.41
CA LYS A 129 25.24 10.57 9.44
C LYS A 129 26.10 9.40 8.97
N LYS A 130 25.98 8.99 7.72
CA LYS A 130 26.86 7.97 7.11
C LYS A 130 28.28 8.47 6.96
N GLU A 131 28.46 9.72 6.53
CA GLU A 131 29.79 10.33 6.42
C GLU A 131 30.45 10.50 7.80
N SER A 132 29.69 10.93 8.82
CA SER A 132 30.15 11.01 10.20
C SER A 132 30.52 9.63 10.79
N GLN A 133 29.73 8.59 10.51
CA GLN A 133 30.06 7.21 10.88
C GLN A 133 31.32 6.70 10.14
N ILE A 134 31.48 7.05 8.86
CA ILE A 134 32.67 6.71 8.10
C ILE A 134 33.90 7.44 8.66
N GLN A 135 33.78 8.69 9.07
CA GLN A 135 34.86 9.45 9.69
C GLN A 135 35.24 8.87 11.08
N LEU A 136 34.27 8.45 11.87
CA LEU A 136 34.51 7.76 13.14
C LEU A 136 35.21 6.41 12.92
N LEU A 137 34.72 5.62 11.96
CA LEU A 137 35.33 4.33 11.59
C LEU A 137 36.75 4.51 11.05
N ASN A 138 37.00 5.60 10.32
CA ASN A 138 38.35 5.91 9.82
C ASN A 138 39.30 6.35 10.96
N LYS A 139 38.81 7.12 11.94
CA LYS A 139 39.57 7.46 13.16
C LYS A 139 39.88 6.23 13.99
N ASP A 140 38.89 5.36 14.19
CA ASP A 140 39.08 4.11 14.92
C ASP A 140 40.07 3.17 14.22
N LYS A 141 39.98 3.07 12.88
CA LYS A 141 40.99 2.34 12.09
C LYS A 141 42.40 2.94 12.24
N GLU A 142 42.50 4.26 12.28
CA GLU A 142 43.79 4.93 12.48
C GLU A 142 44.34 4.70 13.89
N ILE A 143 43.49 4.74 14.90
CA ILE A 143 43.89 4.44 16.29
C ILE A 143 44.31 2.95 16.41
N GLN A 144 43.54 2.02 15.84
CA GLN A 144 43.88 0.60 15.85
C GLN A 144 45.19 0.31 15.09
N SER A 145 45.42 1.01 13.96
CA SER A 145 46.66 0.84 13.23
C SER A 145 47.89 1.34 14.00
N LYS A 146 47.75 2.49 14.73
CA LYS A 146 48.79 3.02 15.59
C LYS A 146 49.06 2.13 16.84
N VAL A 147 48.00 1.57 17.41
CA VAL A 147 48.10 0.63 18.55
C VAL A 147 48.70 -0.69 18.10
N LEU A 148 48.28 -1.18 16.92
CA LEU A 148 48.88 -2.40 16.31
C LEU A 148 50.36 -2.21 15.90
N GLN A 149 50.72 -1.06 15.36
CA GLN A 149 52.11 -0.73 15.04
C GLN A 149 52.99 -0.66 16.31
N ARG A 150 52.47 -0.18 17.44
CA ARG A 150 53.21 -0.13 18.71
C ARG A 150 53.36 -1.48 19.40
N GLN A 151 52.35 -2.33 19.31
CA GLN A 151 52.36 -3.63 20.01
C GLN A 151 53.11 -4.72 19.29
N LYS A 152 53.46 -4.50 18.04
CA LYS A 152 54.10 -5.59 17.32
C LYS A 152 54.89 -5.23 16.11
N LEU A 153 56.06 -5.33 16.27
CA LEU A 153 57.05 -5.59 15.21
C LEU A 153 57.26 -7.10 14.97
N VAL A 154 56.88 -7.98 15.77
CA VAL A 154 57.32 -9.37 15.61
C VAL A 154 56.29 -10.47 15.81
N ARG A 155 55.24 -10.30 16.56
CA ARG A 155 54.52 -11.52 17.03
C ARG A 155 53.24 -11.93 16.29
N ASN A 156 52.57 -11.06 15.56
CA ASN A 156 51.25 -11.46 15.03
C ASN A 156 50.84 -10.83 13.67
N GLY A 157 51.75 -10.61 12.77
CA GLY A 157 51.42 -10.25 11.37
C GLY A 157 50.42 -11.23 10.73
N PHE A 158 50.56 -12.51 11.08
CA PHE A 158 49.61 -13.55 10.57
C PHE A 158 48.23 -13.45 11.22
N ILE A 159 48.11 -13.15 12.52
CA ILE A 159 46.81 -13.07 13.22
C ILE A 159 46.08 -11.77 12.81
N GLY A 160 46.83 -10.65 12.69
CA GLY A 160 46.27 -9.38 12.19
C GLY A 160 45.82 -9.44 10.74
N GLY A 161 46.66 -10.07 9.88
CA GLY A 161 46.26 -10.29 8.48
C GLY A 161 45.05 -11.20 8.32
N PHE A 162 44.97 -12.28 9.12
CA PHE A 162 43.83 -13.18 9.07
C PHE A 162 42.57 -12.50 9.59
N SER A 163 42.69 -11.67 10.64
CA SER A 163 41.52 -10.91 11.20
C SER A 163 41.00 -9.87 10.20
N VAL A 164 41.90 -9.20 9.45
CA VAL A 164 41.51 -8.24 8.38
C VAL A 164 40.84 -8.98 7.22
N VAL A 165 41.36 -10.13 6.79
CA VAL A 165 40.74 -10.94 5.75
C VAL A 165 39.35 -11.46 6.16
N LEU A 166 39.22 -11.90 7.42
CA LEU A 166 37.94 -12.36 7.96
C LEU A 166 36.92 -11.23 8.03
N LEU A 167 37.38 -10.03 8.40
CA LEU A 167 36.52 -8.83 8.46
C LEU A 167 36.04 -8.41 7.06
N PHE A 168 36.92 -8.42 6.07
CA PHE A 168 36.56 -8.18 4.67
C PHE A 168 35.63 -9.27 4.13
N ALA A 169 35.88 -10.53 4.45
CA ALA A 169 35.00 -11.62 4.07
C ALA A 169 33.60 -11.48 4.70
N THR A 170 33.53 -11.10 5.99
CA THR A 170 32.27 -10.90 6.69
C THR A 170 31.48 -9.70 6.12
N VAL A 171 32.16 -8.57 5.90
CA VAL A 171 31.56 -7.39 5.28
C VAL A 171 31.10 -7.69 3.84
N PHE A 172 31.92 -8.40 3.07
CA PHE A 172 31.55 -8.84 1.72
C PHE A 172 30.32 -9.77 1.74
N PHE A 173 30.28 -10.72 2.69
CA PHE A 173 29.12 -11.62 2.86
C PHE A 173 27.87 -10.87 3.32
N MET A 174 28.01 -9.89 4.23
CA MET A 174 26.89 -9.05 4.67
C MET A 174 26.37 -8.16 3.52
N GLN A 175 27.26 -7.53 2.76
CA GLN A 175 26.87 -6.73 1.59
C GLN A 175 26.25 -7.61 0.49
N ARG A 176 26.81 -8.78 0.22
CA ARG A 176 26.25 -9.73 -0.72
C ARG A 176 24.83 -10.18 -0.32
N ASN A 177 24.63 -10.51 0.96
CA ASN A 177 23.32 -10.91 1.47
C ASN A 177 22.32 -9.75 1.45
N ARG A 178 22.77 -8.53 1.72
CA ARG A 178 21.93 -7.33 1.64
C ARG A 178 21.51 -7.04 0.21
N ILE A 179 22.47 -7.03 -0.72
CA ILE A 179 22.21 -6.85 -2.15
C ILE A 179 21.28 -7.94 -2.68
N SER A 180 21.50 -9.21 -2.26
CA SER A 180 20.63 -10.32 -2.67
C SER A 180 19.19 -10.14 -2.15
N LYS A 181 19.01 -9.68 -0.89
CA LYS A 181 17.68 -9.39 -0.34
C LYS A 181 17.01 -8.20 -1.03
N GLU A 182 17.77 -7.14 -1.27
CA GLU A 182 17.25 -5.96 -1.97
C GLU A 182 16.91 -6.28 -3.42
N LYS A 183 17.75 -7.10 -4.08
CA LYS A 183 17.46 -7.59 -5.43
C LYS A 183 16.18 -8.45 -5.45
N LYS A 184 16.07 -9.41 -4.53
CA LYS A 184 14.87 -10.26 -4.43
C LYS A 184 13.62 -9.44 -4.16
N ARG A 185 13.69 -8.48 -3.24
CA ARG A 185 12.58 -7.56 -2.96
C ARG A 185 12.24 -6.66 -4.16
N SER A 186 13.25 -6.19 -4.87
CA SER A 186 13.05 -5.43 -6.12
C SER A 186 12.41 -6.29 -7.19
N ASP A 187 12.85 -7.54 -7.31
CA ASP A 187 12.29 -8.49 -8.26
C ASP A 187 10.83 -8.83 -7.92
N GLU A 188 10.52 -9.09 -6.66
CA GLU A 188 9.15 -9.30 -6.17
C GLU A 188 8.25 -8.08 -6.45
N LEU A 189 8.73 -6.87 -6.20
CA LEU A 189 7.97 -5.65 -6.50
C LEU A 189 7.76 -5.45 -8.00
N LEU A 190 8.75 -5.81 -8.82
CA LEU A 190 8.61 -5.72 -10.27
C LEU A 190 7.63 -6.77 -10.81
N LEU A 191 7.65 -7.99 -10.28
CA LEU A 191 6.71 -9.07 -10.62
C LEU A 191 5.27 -8.79 -10.16
N ASN A 192 5.07 -7.92 -9.17
CA ASN A 192 3.73 -7.43 -8.82
C ASN A 192 3.17 -6.40 -9.82
N ILE A 193 4.01 -5.89 -10.71
CA ILE A 193 3.62 -4.85 -11.68
C ILE A 193 3.66 -5.40 -13.10
N LEU A 194 4.54 -6.35 -13.38
CA LEU A 194 4.78 -6.90 -14.70
C LEU A 194 4.74 -8.43 -14.69
N PRO A 195 4.22 -9.06 -15.74
CA PRO A 195 4.36 -10.48 -15.95
C PRO A 195 5.84 -10.90 -16.01
N GLU A 196 6.16 -12.10 -15.53
CA GLU A 196 7.53 -12.60 -15.36
C GLU A 196 8.36 -12.49 -16.64
N GLU A 197 7.86 -12.97 -17.78
CA GLU A 197 8.56 -12.90 -19.06
C GLU A 197 8.88 -11.45 -19.47
N THR A 198 7.94 -10.54 -19.23
CA THR A 198 8.10 -9.13 -19.57
C THR A 198 9.08 -8.43 -18.64
N ALA A 199 9.07 -8.79 -17.36
CA ALA A 199 10.00 -8.29 -16.37
C ALA A 199 11.45 -8.78 -16.66
N GLU A 200 11.63 -10.03 -17.08
CA GLU A 200 12.92 -10.58 -17.46
C GLU A 200 13.47 -9.91 -18.74
N GLU A 201 12.63 -9.72 -19.75
CA GLU A 201 13.02 -9.01 -20.97
C GLU A 201 13.45 -7.57 -20.65
N LEU A 202 12.65 -6.87 -19.83
CA LEU A 202 12.98 -5.50 -19.40
C LEU A 202 14.30 -5.41 -18.63
N LYS A 203 14.56 -6.36 -17.73
CA LYS A 203 15.84 -6.42 -17.00
C LYS A 203 17.03 -6.70 -17.90
N ALA A 204 16.85 -7.56 -18.90
CA ALA A 204 17.94 -7.98 -19.78
C ALA A 204 18.30 -6.92 -20.84
N THR A 205 17.31 -6.19 -21.35
CA THR A 205 17.48 -5.32 -22.54
C THR A 205 17.19 -3.84 -22.26
N GLY A 206 16.62 -3.51 -21.09
CA GLY A 206 16.15 -2.16 -20.76
C GLY A 206 14.85 -1.77 -21.45
N SER A 207 14.25 -2.67 -22.25
CA SER A 207 12.97 -2.47 -22.92
C SER A 207 12.24 -3.81 -23.09
N ALA A 208 10.92 -3.79 -23.19
CA ALA A 208 10.13 -4.96 -23.54
C ALA A 208 9.40 -4.71 -24.84
N LYS A 209 9.44 -5.68 -25.77
CA LYS A 209 8.77 -5.57 -27.06
C LYS A 209 7.29 -5.86 -26.92
N ALA A 210 6.48 -5.15 -27.69
CA ALA A 210 5.06 -5.49 -27.81
C ALA A 210 4.90 -6.88 -28.49
N LYS A 211 4.02 -7.72 -27.95
CA LYS A 211 3.70 -9.06 -28.43
C LYS A 211 2.26 -9.07 -28.96
N SER A 212 2.02 -9.70 -30.10
CA SER A 212 0.69 -9.97 -30.61
C SER A 212 0.22 -11.35 -30.13
N PHE A 213 -1.03 -11.40 -29.69
CA PHE A 213 -1.72 -12.62 -29.30
C PHE A 213 -2.97 -12.77 -30.20
N ASP A 214 -3.09 -13.88 -30.88
CA ASP A 214 -4.16 -14.10 -31.87
C ASP A 214 -5.51 -14.31 -31.19
N LEU A 215 -5.52 -14.89 -29.98
CA LEU A 215 -6.74 -15.16 -29.26
C LEU A 215 -6.51 -15.06 -27.75
N VAL A 216 -7.15 -14.05 -27.16
CA VAL A 216 -7.14 -13.74 -25.73
C VAL A 216 -8.56 -13.43 -25.30
N SER A 217 -8.93 -13.81 -24.10
CA SER A 217 -10.20 -13.45 -23.51
C SER A 217 -10.01 -12.33 -22.49
N VAL A 218 -10.68 -11.21 -22.69
CA VAL A 218 -10.59 -10.00 -21.87
C VAL A 218 -11.88 -9.83 -21.08
N LEU A 219 -11.76 -9.56 -19.79
CA LEU A 219 -12.84 -9.34 -18.86
C LEU A 219 -12.75 -7.91 -18.29
N PHE A 220 -13.87 -7.22 -18.30
CA PHE A 220 -14.09 -5.97 -17.57
C PHE A 220 -15.16 -6.15 -16.53
N THR A 221 -14.95 -5.55 -15.37
CA THR A 221 -16.01 -5.35 -14.38
C THR A 221 -16.19 -3.88 -14.10
N ASP A 222 -17.37 -3.49 -13.63
CA ASP A 222 -17.69 -2.14 -13.17
C ASP A 222 -18.71 -2.20 -12.04
N PHE A 223 -18.58 -1.34 -11.05
CA PHE A 223 -19.54 -1.27 -9.95
C PHE A 223 -20.71 -0.38 -10.33
N LYS A 224 -21.88 -0.97 -10.43
CA LYS A 224 -23.11 -0.24 -10.70
C LYS A 224 -23.44 0.71 -9.55
N ASN A 225 -23.78 1.97 -9.92
CA ASN A 225 -24.10 3.02 -8.97
C ASN A 225 -22.96 3.35 -7.98
N PHE A 226 -21.71 3.13 -8.39
CA PHE A 226 -20.53 3.41 -7.59
C PHE A 226 -20.56 4.82 -6.98
N THR A 227 -20.85 5.85 -7.78
CA THR A 227 -20.93 7.23 -7.32
C THR A 227 -21.92 7.41 -6.17
N GLN A 228 -23.11 6.80 -6.27
CA GLN A 228 -24.15 6.90 -5.23
C GLN A 228 -23.77 6.13 -3.95
N ALA A 229 -23.10 5.00 -4.10
CA ALA A 229 -22.61 4.21 -2.97
C ALA A 229 -21.42 4.92 -2.29
N SER A 230 -20.52 5.52 -3.08
CA SER A 230 -19.37 6.25 -2.55
C SER A 230 -19.75 7.52 -1.80
N GLU A 231 -20.84 8.18 -2.14
CA GLU A 231 -21.35 9.35 -1.39
C GLU A 231 -21.81 9.02 0.04
N LYS A 232 -22.10 7.74 0.32
CA LYS A 232 -22.55 7.25 1.64
C LYS A 232 -21.42 6.74 2.52
N LEU A 233 -20.20 6.64 1.97
CA LEU A 233 -19.02 6.12 2.64
C LEU A 233 -18.03 7.24 2.92
N THR A 234 -17.30 7.13 4.01
CA THR A 234 -16.10 7.96 4.19
C THR A 234 -15.01 7.55 3.17
N PRO A 235 -14.04 8.41 2.85
CA PRO A 235 -12.95 8.06 1.94
C PRO A 235 -12.20 6.79 2.37
N GLU A 236 -12.00 6.58 3.67
CA GLU A 236 -11.34 5.42 4.24
C GLU A 236 -12.18 4.15 4.06
N GLU A 237 -13.48 4.22 4.30
CA GLU A 237 -14.41 3.11 4.12
C GLU A 237 -14.53 2.73 2.64
N LEU A 238 -14.60 3.72 1.75
CA LEU A 238 -14.65 3.49 0.31
C LEU A 238 -13.41 2.75 -0.18
N VAL A 239 -12.23 3.23 0.19
CA VAL A 239 -10.96 2.58 -0.19
C VAL A 239 -10.84 1.17 0.39
N ALA A 240 -11.27 0.98 1.63
CA ALA A 240 -11.26 -0.35 2.27
C ALA A 240 -12.19 -1.32 1.54
N GLU A 241 -13.38 -0.87 1.11
CA GLU A 241 -14.35 -1.71 0.40
C GLU A 241 -13.88 -2.07 -1.01
N ILE A 242 -13.35 -1.11 -1.75
CA ILE A 242 -12.75 -1.36 -3.07
C ILE A 242 -11.59 -2.36 -2.93
N ASN A 243 -10.71 -2.14 -1.96
CA ASN A 243 -9.58 -3.03 -1.71
C ASN A 243 -10.03 -4.44 -1.33
N TYR A 244 -11.10 -4.58 -0.54
CA TYR A 244 -11.68 -5.88 -0.20
C TYR A 244 -12.17 -6.61 -1.45
N CYS A 245 -12.97 -5.93 -2.29
CA CYS A 245 -13.49 -6.52 -3.52
C CYS A 245 -12.35 -6.90 -4.50
N TYR A 246 -11.40 -5.99 -4.71
CA TYR A 246 -10.31 -6.25 -5.66
C TYR A 246 -9.32 -7.30 -5.16
N SER A 247 -9.08 -7.39 -3.86
CA SER A 247 -8.26 -8.45 -3.29
C SER A 247 -8.89 -9.82 -3.51
N GLU A 248 -10.21 -9.91 -3.45
CA GLU A 248 -10.91 -11.16 -3.74
C GLU A 248 -10.90 -11.47 -5.24
N PHE A 249 -11.06 -10.45 -6.10
CA PHE A 249 -10.90 -10.64 -7.55
C PHE A 249 -9.49 -11.11 -7.89
N ASP A 250 -8.47 -10.55 -7.26
CA ASP A 250 -7.07 -10.98 -7.43
C ASP A 250 -6.88 -12.46 -7.04
N ARG A 251 -7.53 -12.95 -5.97
CA ARG A 251 -7.52 -14.37 -5.60
C ARG A 251 -8.22 -15.26 -6.63
N ILE A 252 -9.39 -14.81 -7.12
CA ILE A 252 -10.15 -15.53 -8.12
C ILE A 252 -9.33 -15.67 -9.41
N ILE A 253 -8.79 -14.56 -9.94
CA ILE A 253 -8.01 -14.62 -11.18
C ILE A 253 -6.74 -15.47 -11.04
N THR A 254 -6.07 -15.41 -9.87
CA THR A 254 -4.89 -16.23 -9.59
C THR A 254 -5.22 -17.74 -9.63
N LYS A 255 -6.38 -18.13 -9.10
CA LYS A 255 -6.86 -19.52 -9.14
C LYS A 255 -6.99 -20.07 -10.56
N TYR A 256 -7.35 -19.21 -11.52
CA TYR A 256 -7.56 -19.57 -12.92
C TYR A 256 -6.38 -19.21 -13.84
N GLY A 257 -5.27 -18.74 -13.29
CA GLY A 257 -4.09 -18.34 -14.09
C GLY A 257 -4.36 -17.19 -15.03
N ILE A 258 -5.20 -16.24 -14.61
CA ILE A 258 -5.60 -15.05 -15.38
C ILE A 258 -4.72 -13.88 -14.96
N GLU A 259 -4.28 -13.09 -15.91
CA GLU A 259 -3.44 -11.91 -15.68
C GLU A 259 -4.28 -10.68 -15.37
N LYS A 260 -3.97 -10.00 -14.27
CA LYS A 260 -4.50 -8.68 -13.97
C LYS A 260 -3.84 -7.65 -14.86
N ILE A 261 -4.62 -6.86 -15.58
CA ILE A 261 -4.08 -5.80 -16.44
C ILE A 261 -4.02 -4.47 -15.69
N LYS A 262 -5.16 -3.97 -15.25
CA LYS A 262 -5.25 -2.69 -14.53
C LYS A 262 -6.62 -2.48 -13.90
N THR A 263 -6.69 -1.43 -13.09
CA THR A 263 -7.97 -0.85 -12.65
C THR A 263 -8.13 0.53 -13.30
N ILE A 264 -9.35 0.88 -13.66
CA ILE A 264 -9.70 2.17 -14.29
C ILE A 264 -10.87 2.74 -13.49
N GLY A 265 -10.58 3.60 -12.52
CA GLY A 265 -11.61 4.02 -11.55
C GLY A 265 -12.12 2.83 -10.75
N ASP A 266 -13.40 2.57 -10.84
CA ASP A 266 -14.11 1.43 -10.23
C ASP A 266 -14.22 0.21 -11.15
N SER A 267 -13.54 0.23 -12.29
CA SER A 267 -13.48 -0.88 -13.24
C SER A 267 -12.21 -1.72 -13.00
N TYR A 268 -12.38 -3.05 -12.98
CA TYR A 268 -11.29 -4.01 -12.90
C TYR A 268 -11.15 -4.74 -14.23
N MET A 269 -9.94 -4.78 -14.78
CA MET A 269 -9.64 -5.38 -16.06
C MET A 269 -8.61 -6.52 -15.90
N CYS A 270 -8.93 -7.69 -16.44
CA CYS A 270 -8.03 -8.83 -16.50
C CYS A 270 -8.15 -9.56 -17.86
N ALA A 271 -7.17 -10.39 -18.17
CA ALA A 271 -7.13 -11.12 -19.41
C ALA A 271 -6.55 -12.52 -19.23
N SER A 272 -7.08 -13.50 -19.95
CA SER A 272 -6.63 -14.88 -19.97
C SER A 272 -6.14 -15.28 -21.36
N GLY A 273 -5.08 -16.07 -21.43
CA GLY A 273 -4.40 -16.43 -22.67
C GLY A 273 -3.17 -15.58 -22.95
N LEU A 274 -2.75 -14.79 -21.96
CA LEU A 274 -1.50 -14.03 -21.94
C LEU A 274 -0.97 -13.96 -20.48
N PRO A 275 0.30 -13.67 -20.25
CA PRO A 275 1.39 -13.55 -21.22
C PRO A 275 1.76 -14.90 -21.88
N VAL A 276 1.32 -16.00 -21.26
CA VAL A 276 1.49 -17.35 -21.79
C VAL A 276 0.17 -17.79 -22.45
N THR A 277 0.25 -18.15 -23.72
CA THR A 277 -0.92 -18.64 -24.45
C THR A 277 -1.38 -20.01 -23.93
N ASN A 278 -2.68 -20.18 -23.78
CA ASN A 278 -3.30 -21.46 -23.44
C ASN A 278 -4.61 -21.63 -24.21
N THR A 279 -5.15 -22.85 -24.21
CA THR A 279 -6.42 -23.16 -24.91
C THR A 279 -7.63 -23.11 -23.98
N THR A 280 -7.42 -23.00 -22.67
CA THR A 280 -8.49 -22.98 -21.65
C THR A 280 -8.94 -21.57 -21.29
N HIS A 281 -8.23 -20.54 -21.80
CA HIS A 281 -8.48 -19.15 -21.47
C HIS A 281 -9.95 -18.67 -21.61
N PRO A 282 -10.78 -19.15 -22.57
CA PRO A 282 -12.16 -18.69 -22.64
C PRO A 282 -13.03 -19.25 -21.51
N GLU A 283 -12.72 -20.49 -21.10
CA GLU A 283 -13.42 -21.17 -20.00
C GLU A 283 -12.99 -20.61 -18.65
N ASP A 284 -11.68 -20.44 -18.48
CA ASP A 284 -11.10 -19.93 -17.24
C ASP A 284 -11.65 -18.55 -16.89
N ILE A 285 -11.72 -17.65 -17.88
CA ILE A 285 -12.19 -16.28 -17.65
C ILE A 285 -13.71 -16.23 -17.40
N VAL A 286 -14.49 -17.14 -18.01
CA VAL A 286 -15.94 -17.24 -17.74
C VAL A 286 -16.18 -17.79 -16.35
N ASN A 287 -15.44 -18.82 -15.93
CA ASN A 287 -15.52 -19.36 -14.58
C ASN A 287 -15.14 -18.30 -13.53
N ALA A 288 -14.06 -17.56 -13.76
CA ALA A 288 -13.66 -16.46 -12.90
C ALA A 288 -14.76 -15.39 -12.82
N GLY A 289 -15.36 -15.03 -13.95
CA GLY A 289 -16.47 -14.08 -14.01
C GLY A 289 -17.69 -14.53 -13.21
N LEU A 290 -18.08 -15.79 -13.30
CA LEU A 290 -19.16 -16.37 -12.51
C LEU A 290 -18.84 -16.33 -11.00
N GLU A 291 -17.61 -16.68 -10.63
CA GLU A 291 -17.16 -16.66 -9.22
C GLU A 291 -17.11 -15.22 -8.66
N MET A 292 -16.69 -14.23 -9.47
CA MET A 292 -16.74 -12.80 -9.09
C MET A 292 -18.17 -12.32 -8.87
N VAL A 293 -19.10 -12.70 -9.74
CA VAL A 293 -20.52 -12.34 -9.61
C VAL A 293 -21.12 -12.96 -8.35
N ASP A 294 -20.84 -14.25 -8.09
CA ASP A 294 -21.31 -14.94 -6.89
C ASP A 294 -20.72 -14.33 -5.60
N PHE A 295 -19.44 -13.98 -5.61
CA PHE A 295 -18.80 -13.28 -4.48
C PHE A 295 -19.49 -11.95 -4.17
N ILE A 296 -19.70 -11.11 -5.18
CA ILE A 296 -20.36 -9.81 -4.98
C ILE A 296 -21.81 -10.00 -4.54
N HIS A 297 -22.51 -11.01 -5.06
CA HIS A 297 -23.87 -11.31 -4.61
C HIS A 297 -23.92 -11.71 -3.13
N ARG A 298 -23.01 -12.56 -2.67
CA ARG A 298 -22.89 -12.92 -1.24
C ARG A 298 -22.51 -11.73 -0.38
N ASN A 299 -21.57 -10.90 -0.82
CA ASN A 299 -21.17 -9.68 -0.12
C ASN A 299 -22.35 -8.70 0.01
N LYS A 300 -23.15 -8.55 -1.05
CA LYS A 300 -24.37 -7.73 -1.03
C LYS A 300 -25.33 -8.20 0.05
N ILE A 301 -25.66 -9.49 0.10
CA ILE A 301 -26.60 -10.06 1.09
C ILE A 301 -26.10 -9.80 2.52
N ASP A 302 -24.80 -10.02 2.76
CA ASP A 302 -24.20 -9.80 4.09
C ASP A 302 -24.27 -8.32 4.51
N ARG A 303 -24.00 -7.41 3.58
CA ARG A 303 -24.03 -5.97 3.82
C ARG A 303 -25.45 -5.43 3.99
N GLU A 304 -26.38 -5.87 3.18
CA GLU A 304 -27.81 -5.52 3.33
C GLU A 304 -28.34 -5.93 4.69
N ALA A 305 -27.98 -7.12 5.16
CA ALA A 305 -28.37 -7.61 6.49
C ALA A 305 -27.82 -6.72 7.63
N LYS A 306 -26.68 -6.04 7.39
CA LYS A 306 -26.03 -5.11 8.33
C LYS A 306 -26.46 -3.65 8.13
N GLY A 307 -27.31 -3.35 7.16
CA GLY A 307 -27.70 -1.97 6.80
C GLY A 307 -26.55 -1.14 6.23
N GLN A 308 -25.53 -1.78 5.65
CA GLN A 308 -24.35 -1.14 5.10
C GLN A 308 -24.48 -0.94 3.58
N PRO A 309 -23.83 0.10 3.02
CA PRO A 309 -23.74 0.26 1.57
C PRO A 309 -23.02 -0.94 0.93
N TYR A 310 -23.44 -1.30 -0.26
CA TYR A 310 -22.87 -2.39 -1.05
C TYR A 310 -22.70 -2.00 -2.50
N PHE A 311 -21.83 -2.72 -3.19
CA PHE A 311 -21.66 -2.61 -4.64
C PHE A 311 -22.41 -3.72 -5.37
N GLU A 312 -22.86 -3.40 -6.57
CA GLU A 312 -23.39 -4.36 -7.52
C GLU A 312 -22.44 -4.40 -8.73
N LEU A 313 -22.25 -5.58 -9.29
CA LEU A 313 -21.28 -5.81 -10.36
C LEU A 313 -21.95 -5.94 -11.72
N ARG A 314 -21.46 -5.23 -12.71
CA ARG A 314 -21.61 -5.59 -14.12
C ARG A 314 -20.31 -6.21 -14.59
N LEU A 315 -20.41 -7.17 -15.49
CA LEU A 315 -19.27 -7.90 -16.01
C LEU A 315 -19.47 -8.20 -17.49
N GLY A 316 -18.42 -7.94 -18.28
CA GLY A 316 -18.40 -8.19 -19.72
C GLY A 316 -17.13 -8.90 -20.16
N ILE A 317 -17.28 -9.86 -21.08
CA ILE A 317 -16.17 -10.64 -21.63
C ILE A 317 -16.23 -10.63 -23.16
N ASN A 318 -15.06 -10.45 -23.78
CA ASN A 318 -14.89 -10.63 -25.21
C ASN A 318 -13.57 -11.33 -25.51
N SER A 319 -13.58 -12.19 -26.53
CA SER A 319 -12.41 -12.94 -26.99
C SER A 319 -12.00 -12.52 -28.39
N GLY A 320 -10.69 -12.41 -28.62
CA GLY A 320 -10.13 -12.03 -29.91
C GLY A 320 -8.66 -11.61 -29.82
N PRO A 321 -8.09 -11.08 -30.90
CA PRO A 321 -6.68 -10.70 -30.93
C PRO A 321 -6.40 -9.42 -30.12
N VAL A 322 -5.23 -9.39 -29.48
CA VAL A 322 -4.73 -8.23 -28.76
C VAL A 322 -3.23 -8.05 -28.99
N VAL A 323 -2.75 -6.82 -28.78
CA VAL A 323 -1.33 -6.52 -28.64
C VAL A 323 -1.09 -6.20 -27.18
N ALA A 324 -0.09 -6.85 -26.56
CA ALA A 324 0.29 -6.60 -25.19
C ALA A 324 1.71 -6.04 -25.11
N GLY A 325 1.99 -5.19 -24.15
CA GLY A 325 3.31 -4.61 -23.99
C GLY A 325 3.40 -3.57 -22.88
N ILE A 326 4.54 -2.91 -22.80
CA ILE A 326 4.79 -1.82 -21.87
C ILE A 326 4.84 -0.50 -22.63
N VAL A 327 4.13 0.51 -22.15
CA VAL A 327 4.15 1.86 -22.72
C VAL A 327 4.47 2.90 -21.66
N GLY A 328 5.29 3.85 -22.03
CA GLY A 328 5.69 4.98 -21.21
C GLY A 328 7.06 4.79 -20.57
N ILE A 329 7.66 5.91 -20.15
CA ILE A 329 8.97 5.94 -19.47
C ILE A 329 8.74 6.08 -17.95
N LYS A 330 7.70 6.81 -17.55
CA LYS A 330 7.34 7.01 -16.13
C LYS A 330 6.06 6.23 -15.83
N LYS A 331 6.05 5.52 -14.69
CA LYS A 331 4.89 4.70 -14.29
C LYS A 331 4.49 3.73 -15.41
N PHE A 332 5.47 3.06 -16.01
CA PHE A 332 5.20 2.04 -17.01
C PHE A 332 4.33 0.94 -16.41
N ALA A 333 3.41 0.45 -17.20
CA ALA A 333 2.51 -0.64 -16.83
C ALA A 333 2.39 -1.60 -18.02
N TYR A 334 2.24 -2.88 -17.72
CA TYR A 334 1.83 -3.86 -18.71
C TYR A 334 0.38 -3.61 -19.07
N ASP A 335 0.11 -3.44 -20.33
CA ASP A 335 -1.24 -3.14 -20.83
C ASP A 335 -1.51 -3.89 -22.14
N ILE A 336 -2.77 -3.95 -22.53
CA ILE A 336 -3.23 -4.59 -23.77
C ILE A 336 -4.05 -3.62 -24.61
N TRP A 337 -3.89 -3.75 -25.93
CA TRP A 337 -4.57 -2.91 -26.90
C TRP A 337 -5.20 -3.77 -28.00
N GLY A 338 -6.26 -3.28 -28.53
CA GLY A 338 -6.97 -3.88 -29.65
C GLY A 338 -8.46 -3.67 -29.53
N ASP A 339 -9.16 -3.95 -30.62
CA ASP A 339 -10.60 -3.87 -30.65
C ASP A 339 -11.28 -4.87 -29.69
N THR A 340 -10.60 -5.98 -29.41
CA THR A 340 -11.04 -6.98 -28.44
C THR A 340 -11.26 -6.36 -27.06
N VAL A 341 -10.38 -5.46 -26.64
CA VAL A 341 -10.45 -4.73 -25.37
C VAL A 341 -11.66 -3.80 -25.34
N ASN A 342 -11.83 -3.02 -26.42
CA ASN A 342 -12.96 -2.09 -26.54
C ASN A 342 -14.30 -2.83 -26.55
N THR A 343 -14.35 -3.98 -27.19
CA THR A 343 -15.56 -4.82 -27.27
C THR A 343 -15.86 -5.42 -25.88
N ALA A 344 -14.85 -5.88 -25.12
CA ALA A 344 -15.05 -6.38 -23.76
C ALA A 344 -15.62 -5.30 -22.83
N SER A 345 -15.10 -4.06 -22.88
CA SER A 345 -15.65 -2.92 -22.15
C SER A 345 -17.11 -2.62 -22.53
N ARG A 346 -17.47 -2.77 -23.81
CA ARG A 346 -18.87 -2.63 -24.25
C ARG A 346 -19.75 -3.77 -23.75
N MET A 347 -19.23 -4.99 -23.68
CA MET A 347 -19.97 -6.11 -23.09
C MET A 347 -20.29 -5.82 -21.61
N GLU A 348 -19.35 -5.24 -20.89
CA GLU A 348 -19.56 -4.81 -19.49
C GLU A 348 -20.64 -3.72 -19.44
N SER A 349 -20.44 -2.57 -20.14
CA SER A 349 -21.34 -1.41 -20.02
C SER A 349 -22.76 -1.68 -20.53
N SER A 350 -22.91 -2.63 -21.46
CA SER A 350 -24.19 -3.14 -21.92
C SER A 350 -24.72 -4.33 -21.13
N GLY A 351 -23.95 -4.80 -20.15
CA GLY A 351 -24.29 -5.92 -19.27
C GLY A 351 -25.45 -5.62 -18.33
N ALA A 352 -25.93 -6.65 -17.67
CA ALA A 352 -26.88 -6.53 -16.57
C ALA A 352 -26.16 -6.82 -15.24
N VAL A 353 -26.62 -6.15 -14.20
CA VAL A 353 -26.13 -6.37 -12.84
C VAL A 353 -26.26 -7.84 -12.44
N GLY A 354 -25.21 -8.40 -11.85
CA GLY A 354 -25.20 -9.76 -11.37
C GLY A 354 -25.21 -10.83 -12.48
N ARG A 355 -24.86 -10.45 -13.69
CA ARG A 355 -24.81 -11.38 -14.83
C ARG A 355 -23.48 -11.28 -15.57
N VAL A 356 -22.97 -12.40 -16.03
CA VAL A 356 -21.81 -12.47 -16.91
C VAL A 356 -22.31 -12.28 -18.36
N ASN A 357 -21.95 -11.16 -18.98
CA ASN A 357 -22.30 -10.82 -20.36
C ASN A 357 -21.12 -11.11 -21.29
N ILE A 358 -21.32 -11.94 -22.31
CA ILE A 358 -20.27 -12.32 -23.24
C ILE A 358 -20.65 -11.94 -24.68
N SER A 359 -19.64 -11.67 -25.50
CA SER A 359 -19.82 -11.46 -26.93
C SER A 359 -20.10 -12.77 -27.69
N GLY A 360 -20.62 -12.64 -28.90
CA GLY A 360 -20.78 -13.78 -29.81
C GLY A 360 -19.46 -14.53 -30.07
N ALA A 361 -18.34 -13.81 -30.15
CA ALA A 361 -17.03 -14.40 -30.32
C ALA A 361 -16.65 -15.29 -29.12
N THR A 362 -16.88 -14.83 -27.89
CA THR A 362 -16.66 -15.65 -26.68
C THR A 362 -17.66 -16.79 -26.60
N TYR A 363 -18.93 -16.54 -26.95
CA TYR A 363 -19.97 -17.58 -26.95
C TYR A 363 -19.57 -18.79 -27.80
N GLU A 364 -19.07 -18.57 -29.02
CA GLU A 364 -18.63 -19.66 -29.89
C GLU A 364 -17.54 -20.54 -29.27
N LEU A 365 -16.70 -19.98 -28.42
CA LEU A 365 -15.61 -20.70 -27.74
C LEU A 365 -16.08 -21.49 -26.52
N VAL A 366 -17.19 -21.08 -25.89
CA VAL A 366 -17.62 -21.65 -24.61
C VAL A 366 -18.97 -22.33 -24.63
N LYS A 367 -19.71 -22.24 -25.75
CA LYS A 367 -21.09 -22.75 -25.91
C LYS A 367 -21.25 -24.25 -25.60
N ASP A 368 -20.19 -25.04 -25.75
CA ASP A 368 -20.25 -26.46 -25.49
C ASP A 368 -20.19 -26.81 -24.00
N LYS A 369 -19.59 -25.91 -23.18
CA LYS A 369 -19.39 -26.12 -21.75
C LYS A 369 -20.30 -25.25 -20.86
N PHE A 370 -20.86 -24.18 -21.38
CA PHE A 370 -21.71 -23.29 -20.62
C PHE A 370 -23.12 -23.17 -21.20
N ILE A 371 -24.08 -23.02 -20.31
CA ILE A 371 -25.46 -22.68 -20.66
C ILE A 371 -25.48 -21.17 -20.86
N CYS A 372 -25.89 -20.74 -22.06
CA CYS A 372 -25.93 -19.33 -22.40
C CYS A 372 -27.30 -18.95 -22.98
N SER A 373 -27.83 -17.80 -22.60
CA SER A 373 -29.04 -17.22 -23.14
C SER A 373 -28.73 -16.02 -24.04
N TYR A 374 -29.32 -16.00 -25.22
CA TYR A 374 -29.17 -14.88 -26.15
C TYR A 374 -29.81 -13.62 -25.60
N ARG A 375 -29.05 -12.51 -25.59
CA ARG A 375 -29.51 -11.26 -25.02
C ARG A 375 -29.91 -10.21 -26.09
N GLY A 376 -29.45 -10.35 -27.28
CA GLY A 376 -29.65 -9.38 -28.36
C GLY A 376 -28.34 -8.82 -28.91
N LYS A 377 -28.42 -7.70 -29.60
CA LYS A 377 -27.30 -7.08 -30.30
C LYS A 377 -26.97 -5.70 -29.72
N ILE A 378 -25.70 -5.35 -29.77
CA ILE A 378 -25.22 -4.00 -29.51
C ILE A 378 -24.56 -3.43 -30.77
N GLU A 379 -24.77 -2.15 -31.04
CA GLU A 379 -24.03 -1.46 -32.10
C GLU A 379 -22.58 -1.22 -31.67
N ALA A 380 -21.66 -1.73 -32.46
CA ALA A 380 -20.22 -1.49 -32.27
C ALA A 380 -19.76 -0.47 -33.33
N LYS A 381 -19.26 0.67 -32.90
CA LYS A 381 -18.73 1.71 -33.79
C LYS A 381 -17.72 1.09 -34.75
N ASN A 382 -17.96 1.24 -36.06
CA ASN A 382 -17.16 0.70 -37.17
C ASN A 382 -17.18 -0.83 -37.37
N LYS A 383 -18.08 -1.60 -36.70
CA LYS A 383 -18.18 -3.07 -36.88
C LYS A 383 -19.60 -3.61 -37.08
N GLY A 384 -20.59 -2.73 -37.10
CA GLY A 384 -21.98 -3.16 -37.13
C GLY A 384 -22.45 -3.69 -35.77
N THR A 385 -23.30 -4.68 -35.77
CA THR A 385 -23.89 -5.24 -34.54
C THR A 385 -23.15 -6.46 -34.08
N ILE A 386 -22.93 -6.56 -32.74
CA ILE A 386 -22.32 -7.69 -32.08
C ILE A 386 -23.38 -8.38 -31.23
N ASP A 387 -23.49 -9.71 -31.38
CA ASP A 387 -24.37 -10.54 -30.55
C ASP A 387 -23.85 -10.64 -29.10
N MET A 388 -24.78 -10.62 -28.17
CA MET A 388 -24.52 -10.73 -26.75
C MET A 388 -25.26 -11.92 -26.14
N TYR A 389 -24.62 -12.55 -25.19
CA TYR A 389 -25.17 -13.70 -24.45
C TYR A 389 -24.90 -13.52 -22.96
N PHE A 390 -25.87 -13.95 -22.14
CA PHE A 390 -25.60 -14.15 -20.72
C PHE A 390 -25.16 -15.60 -20.48
N VAL A 391 -24.17 -15.76 -19.62
CA VAL A 391 -23.81 -17.08 -19.12
C VAL A 391 -24.68 -17.38 -17.90
N ASP A 392 -25.46 -18.44 -18.00
CA ASP A 392 -26.43 -18.85 -16.98
C ASP A 392 -25.86 -19.94 -16.04
N GLY A 393 -24.81 -20.63 -16.44
CA GLY A 393 -24.13 -21.64 -15.65
C GLY A 393 -23.30 -22.60 -16.49
N VAL A 394 -22.67 -23.55 -15.81
CA VAL A 394 -21.89 -24.61 -16.42
C VAL A 394 -22.84 -25.72 -16.87
N LYS A 395 -22.63 -26.30 -18.06
CA LYS A 395 -23.33 -27.49 -18.48
C LYS A 395 -22.87 -28.71 -17.64
N SER A 396 -23.81 -29.43 -17.14
CA SER A 396 -23.58 -30.71 -16.41
C SER A 396 -23.07 -31.82 -17.31
#